data_70c17da3392f21acba07f310bf0d47da
#
_entry.id   70c17da3392f21acba07f310bf0d47da
#
_cell.length_a   1.000
_cell.length_b   1.000
_cell.length_c   1.000
_cell.angle_alpha   90.00
_cell.angle_beta   90.00
_cell.angle_gamma   90.00
#
_symmetry.space_group_name_H-M   'P 1'
#
loop_
_entity.id
_entity.type
_entity.pdbx_description
1 polymer ?
#
loop_
_entity_poly.entity_id
_entity_poly.type
_entity_poly.pdbx_seq_one_letter_code
_entity_poly.pdbx_strand_id
1 'polypeptide(L)'
;MRTITPALRRKLLTAQALITTWDSPQFSEDLLQQAPQLRIIGHCGGEVKSRFSRSLFDRLTITNAAGPMARTTAELGATLLLYSARNVDFYRGELRKRSNRIYEDLHLHGGAKSLVGGEVAMIGFGRIGRALVDLMRGFDLRWLVYDPYARKSLAKEYPVRFVNLQAVLPRAHLLLLTAALTEETRGLLGRDNLSRLPNGATVINIARGGLIDLVALTKEVQRKRLRCALDVTDPNEPLPVGHPLRTHPGAIITPHMAGSSLQVRHDIAEVIVNDLQRFFRGDAVENRVTTAMLARMT
;
A
#
# COMPACT_ATOMS: atom_id res chain seq x y z
N MET A 1 17.37 12.30 -8.78
CA MET A 1 16.19 12.91 -9.48
C MET A 1 16.55 13.22 -10.91
N ARG A 2 15.72 12.83 -11.86
CA ARG A 2 15.95 13.21 -13.27
C ARG A 2 15.61 14.69 -13.44
N THR A 3 16.48 15.44 -14.10
CA THR A 3 16.28 16.87 -14.40
C THR A 3 15.60 17.04 -15.75
N ILE A 4 14.87 18.15 -15.92
CA ILE A 4 14.27 18.50 -17.20
C ILE A 4 15.39 18.89 -18.18
N THR A 5 15.57 18.10 -19.23
CA THR A 5 16.61 18.37 -20.26
C THR A 5 16.23 19.58 -21.14
N PRO A 6 17.19 20.25 -21.80
CA PRO A 6 16.90 21.35 -22.73
C PRO A 6 15.94 20.95 -23.86
N ALA A 7 16.04 19.71 -24.35
CA ALA A 7 15.13 19.20 -25.38
C ALA A 7 13.69 19.08 -24.86
N LEU A 8 13.52 18.61 -23.63
CA LEU A 8 12.21 18.50 -22.99
C LEU A 8 11.62 19.89 -22.72
N ARG A 9 12.44 20.86 -22.27
CA ARG A 9 12.00 22.26 -22.06
C ARG A 9 11.39 22.86 -23.32
N ARG A 10 12.00 22.67 -24.49
CA ARG A 10 11.45 23.15 -25.77
C ARG A 10 10.08 22.55 -26.09
N LYS A 11 9.89 21.26 -25.81
CA LYS A 11 8.60 20.58 -26.01
C LYS A 11 7.53 21.07 -25.03
N LEU A 12 7.91 21.41 -23.80
CA LEU A 12 6.98 21.90 -22.78
C LEU A 12 6.34 23.24 -23.17
N LEU A 13 7.02 24.11 -23.93
CA LEU A 13 6.49 25.42 -24.34
C LEU A 13 5.16 25.35 -25.10
N THR A 14 4.93 24.27 -25.86
CA THR A 14 3.72 24.06 -26.66
C THR A 14 2.85 22.92 -26.18
N ALA A 15 3.27 22.22 -25.12
CA ALA A 15 2.56 21.07 -24.59
C ALA A 15 1.26 21.48 -23.89
N GLN A 16 0.14 20.89 -24.29
CA GLN A 16 -1.14 21.07 -23.62
C GLN A 16 -1.43 19.96 -22.60
N ALA A 17 -0.76 18.80 -22.72
CA ALA A 17 -0.82 17.67 -21.79
C ALA A 17 0.58 17.18 -21.45
N LEU A 18 0.75 16.66 -20.24
CA LEU A 18 1.97 16.03 -19.76
C LEU A 18 1.63 14.67 -19.17
N ILE A 19 2.32 13.62 -19.63
CA ILE A 19 2.28 12.31 -18.98
C ILE A 19 3.53 12.15 -18.13
N THR A 20 3.34 11.78 -16.87
CA THR A 20 4.42 11.58 -15.90
C THR A 20 4.39 10.15 -15.33
N THR A 21 5.55 9.68 -14.88
CA THR A 21 5.71 8.35 -14.27
C THR A 21 6.44 8.48 -12.93
N TRP A 22 6.70 7.35 -12.26
CA TRP A 22 7.47 7.32 -11.01
C TRP A 22 8.88 7.92 -11.13
N ASP A 23 9.49 7.85 -12.33
CA ASP A 23 10.83 8.39 -12.60
C ASP A 23 10.84 9.88 -12.94
N SER A 24 9.67 10.50 -13.10
CA SER A 24 9.58 11.93 -13.41
C SER A 24 10.09 12.77 -12.23
N PRO A 25 10.64 13.97 -12.48
CA PRO A 25 11.03 14.88 -11.41
C PRO A 25 9.82 15.34 -10.60
N GLN A 26 10.09 15.96 -9.46
CA GLN A 26 9.07 16.74 -8.77
C GLN A 26 8.79 18.02 -9.58
N PHE A 27 7.54 18.43 -9.61
CA PHE A 27 7.09 19.62 -10.32
C PHE A 27 6.57 20.66 -9.33
N SER A 28 7.16 21.85 -9.41
CA SER A 28 6.75 23.04 -8.68
C SER A 28 5.96 24.01 -9.59
N GLU A 29 5.62 25.17 -9.06
CA GLU A 29 4.95 26.23 -9.83
C GLU A 29 5.74 26.70 -11.06
N ASP A 30 7.06 26.56 -11.06
CA ASP A 30 7.92 26.88 -12.21
C ASP A 30 7.52 26.12 -13.46
N LEU A 31 6.84 24.99 -13.31
CA LEU A 31 6.30 24.24 -14.45
C LEU A 31 5.35 25.10 -15.29
N LEU A 32 4.53 25.93 -14.66
CA LEU A 32 3.55 26.80 -15.37
C LEU A 32 4.23 27.84 -16.25
N GLN A 33 5.42 28.32 -15.84
CA GLN A 33 6.24 29.23 -16.66
C GLN A 33 6.92 28.50 -17.81
N GLN A 34 7.37 27.27 -17.57
CA GLN A 34 8.04 26.43 -18.56
C GLN A 34 7.07 25.78 -19.56
N ALA A 35 5.81 25.63 -19.19
CA ALA A 35 4.75 25.02 -19.99
C ALA A 35 3.47 25.87 -19.96
N PRO A 36 3.48 27.06 -20.58
CA PRO A 36 2.37 28.04 -20.47
C PRO A 36 1.05 27.55 -21.08
N GLN A 37 1.09 26.57 -21.97
CA GLN A 37 -0.10 25.98 -22.59
C GLN A 37 -0.59 24.71 -21.90
N LEU A 38 0.08 24.25 -20.82
CA LEU A 38 -0.28 23.03 -20.11
C LEU A 38 -1.62 23.17 -19.40
N ARG A 39 -2.49 22.18 -19.60
CA ARG A 39 -3.87 22.16 -19.08
C ARG A 39 -4.14 20.92 -18.22
N ILE A 40 -3.50 19.80 -18.55
CA ILE A 40 -3.72 18.52 -17.86
C ILE A 40 -2.41 17.76 -17.67
N ILE A 41 -2.28 17.11 -16.52
CA ILE A 41 -1.20 16.13 -16.23
C ILE A 41 -1.83 14.78 -15.93
N GLY A 42 -1.45 13.75 -16.70
CA GLY A 42 -1.76 12.36 -16.42
C GLY A 42 -0.58 11.68 -15.72
N HIS A 43 -0.75 11.29 -14.46
CA HIS A 43 0.30 10.60 -13.71
C HIS A 43 0.10 9.09 -13.72
N CYS A 44 1.03 8.35 -14.35
CA CYS A 44 1.05 6.89 -14.38
C CYS A 44 1.50 6.30 -13.05
N GLY A 45 0.85 6.68 -11.95
CA GLY A 45 1.11 6.24 -10.59
C GLY A 45 -0.06 6.56 -9.67
N GLY A 46 -0.04 6.03 -8.45
CA GLY A 46 -1.10 6.30 -7.46
C GLY A 46 -0.81 7.51 -6.59
N GLU A 47 0.47 7.79 -6.35
CA GLU A 47 0.94 8.85 -5.46
C GLU A 47 1.24 10.13 -6.27
N VAL A 48 0.65 11.24 -5.88
CA VAL A 48 0.81 12.53 -6.54
C VAL A 48 1.25 13.65 -5.59
N LYS A 49 1.08 13.47 -4.28
CA LYS A 49 1.29 14.52 -3.28
C LYS A 49 2.75 14.95 -3.16
N SER A 50 3.68 14.00 -3.23
CA SER A 50 5.12 14.30 -3.22
C SER A 50 5.64 14.72 -4.59
N ARG A 51 4.87 14.47 -5.65
CA ARG A 51 5.27 14.71 -7.03
C ARG A 51 4.96 16.13 -7.52
N PHE A 52 3.84 16.70 -7.09
CA PHE A 52 3.34 17.98 -7.56
C PHE A 52 3.10 18.94 -6.40
N SER A 53 3.54 20.20 -6.52
CA SER A 53 3.20 21.23 -5.53
C SER A 53 1.67 21.46 -5.50
N ARG A 54 1.16 21.79 -4.33
CA ARG A 54 -0.29 21.95 -4.10
C ARG A 54 -0.92 22.94 -5.08
N SER A 55 -0.24 24.05 -5.38
CA SER A 55 -0.71 25.09 -6.30
C SER A 55 -0.98 24.60 -7.72
N LEU A 56 -0.31 23.53 -8.16
CA LEU A 56 -0.57 22.95 -9.48
C LEU A 56 -1.96 22.31 -9.58
N PHE A 57 -2.51 21.79 -8.49
CA PHE A 57 -3.86 21.21 -8.46
C PHE A 57 -4.98 22.24 -8.59
N ASP A 58 -4.69 23.51 -8.27
CA ASP A 58 -5.63 24.63 -8.42
C ASP A 58 -5.62 25.21 -9.85
N ARG A 59 -4.52 24.98 -10.60
CA ARG A 59 -4.30 25.56 -11.93
C ARG A 59 -4.43 24.56 -13.08
N LEU A 60 -4.17 23.29 -12.81
CA LEU A 60 -4.18 22.21 -13.79
C LEU A 60 -5.16 21.12 -13.39
N THR A 61 -5.68 20.40 -14.38
CA THR A 61 -6.30 19.11 -14.11
C THR A 61 -5.20 18.07 -13.92
N ILE A 62 -5.16 17.43 -12.75
CA ILE A 62 -4.20 16.34 -12.46
C ILE A 62 -5.00 15.06 -12.24
N THR A 63 -4.65 14.01 -12.96
CA THR A 63 -5.24 12.68 -12.85
C THR A 63 -4.20 11.65 -12.49
N ASN A 64 -4.60 10.56 -11.85
CA ASN A 64 -3.73 9.47 -11.47
C ASN A 64 -4.33 8.08 -11.74
N ALA A 65 -3.49 7.06 -11.72
CA ALA A 65 -3.88 5.68 -11.96
C ALA A 65 -4.01 4.85 -10.67
N ALA A 66 -4.52 5.43 -9.60
CA ALA A 66 -4.66 4.74 -8.32
C ALA A 66 -5.66 3.57 -8.35
N GLY A 67 -6.64 3.57 -9.29
CA GLY A 67 -7.63 2.51 -9.43
C GLY A 67 -7.03 1.14 -9.80
N PRO A 68 -6.38 1.00 -10.97
CA PRO A 68 -5.72 -0.24 -11.37
C PRO A 68 -4.70 -0.74 -10.34
N MET A 69 -3.88 0.15 -9.80
CA MET A 69 -2.87 -0.19 -8.80
C MET A 69 -3.47 -0.74 -7.51
N ALA A 70 -4.67 -0.30 -7.11
CA ALA A 70 -5.30 -0.78 -5.89
C ALA A 70 -5.64 -2.27 -5.95
N ARG A 71 -6.06 -2.78 -7.11
CA ARG A 71 -6.34 -4.21 -7.31
C ARG A 71 -5.09 -5.05 -7.18
N THR A 72 -4.02 -4.69 -7.90
CA THR A 72 -2.75 -5.43 -7.84
C THR A 72 -2.12 -5.37 -6.45
N THR A 73 -2.22 -4.22 -5.77
CA THR A 73 -1.78 -4.11 -4.38
C THR A 73 -2.61 -5.03 -3.46
N ALA A 74 -3.91 -5.15 -3.69
CA ALA A 74 -4.76 -6.07 -2.93
C ALA A 74 -4.39 -7.54 -3.17
N GLU A 75 -3.97 -7.93 -4.38
CA GLU A 75 -3.49 -9.28 -4.69
C GLU A 75 -2.26 -9.65 -3.84
N LEU A 76 -1.27 -8.75 -3.73
CA LEU A 76 -0.13 -8.99 -2.83
C LEU A 76 -0.58 -9.05 -1.37
N GLY A 77 -1.52 -8.19 -0.95
CA GLY A 77 -2.10 -8.22 0.39
C GLY A 77 -2.75 -9.57 0.71
N ALA A 78 -3.56 -10.10 -0.19
CA ALA A 78 -4.17 -11.43 -0.06
C ALA A 78 -3.11 -12.53 -0.01
N THR A 79 -2.10 -12.46 -0.88
CA THR A 79 -0.97 -13.41 -0.90
C THR A 79 -0.25 -13.42 0.44
N LEU A 80 0.13 -12.26 0.98
CA LEU A 80 0.83 -12.16 2.25
C LEU A 80 -0.03 -12.58 3.44
N LEU A 81 -1.35 -12.31 3.41
CA LEU A 81 -2.29 -12.79 4.42
C LEU A 81 -2.35 -14.32 4.44
N LEU A 82 -2.59 -14.96 3.31
CA LEU A 82 -2.67 -16.43 3.18
C LEU A 82 -1.33 -17.07 3.53
N TYR A 83 -0.24 -16.53 3.00
CA TYR A 83 1.10 -17.03 3.25
C TYR A 83 1.46 -16.98 4.76
N SER A 84 1.13 -15.86 5.42
CA SER A 84 1.36 -15.68 6.85
C SER A 84 0.47 -16.57 7.71
N ALA A 85 -0.82 -16.67 7.39
CA ALA A 85 -1.76 -17.54 8.11
C ALA A 85 -1.36 -19.03 8.03
N ARG A 86 -0.92 -19.47 6.84
CA ARG A 86 -0.47 -20.84 6.60
C ARG A 86 0.96 -21.11 7.09
N ASN A 87 1.63 -20.09 7.64
CA ASN A 87 2.98 -20.20 8.22
C ASN A 87 4.03 -20.82 7.28
N VAL A 88 3.92 -20.54 5.97
CA VAL A 88 4.66 -21.23 4.90
C VAL A 88 6.17 -21.12 5.08
N ASP A 89 6.70 -19.95 5.45
CA ASP A 89 8.15 -19.79 5.65
C ASP A 89 8.70 -20.61 6.81
N PHE A 90 7.90 -20.74 7.88
CA PHE A 90 8.29 -21.61 8.99
C PHE A 90 8.46 -23.06 8.54
N TYR A 91 7.45 -23.63 7.88
CA TYR A 91 7.52 -25.03 7.39
C TYR A 91 8.66 -25.22 6.39
N ARG A 92 8.80 -24.30 5.45
CA ARG A 92 9.90 -24.33 4.47
C ARG A 92 11.26 -24.27 5.14
N GLY A 93 11.40 -23.44 6.17
CA GLY A 93 12.63 -23.32 6.95
C GLY A 93 12.95 -24.58 7.76
N GLU A 94 11.95 -25.17 8.40
CA GLU A 94 12.13 -26.37 9.20
C GLU A 94 12.48 -27.59 8.33
N LEU A 95 11.79 -27.80 7.21
CA LEU A 95 12.09 -28.89 6.28
C LEU A 95 13.50 -28.81 5.66
N ARG A 96 14.07 -27.60 5.54
CA ARG A 96 15.46 -27.43 5.08
C ARG A 96 16.51 -27.82 6.12
N LYS A 97 16.15 -27.79 7.40
CA LYS A 97 17.09 -28.00 8.52
C LYS A 97 17.03 -29.37 9.11
N ARG A 98 15.90 -30.07 8.96
CA ARG A 98 15.60 -31.29 9.73
C ARG A 98 15.32 -32.49 8.82
N SER A 99 15.49 -33.69 9.38
CA SER A 99 15.14 -34.93 8.69
C SER A 99 13.62 -35.11 8.56
N ASN A 100 13.17 -35.98 7.66
CA ASN A 100 11.76 -36.32 7.44
C ASN A 100 11.04 -36.86 8.68
N ARG A 101 11.74 -37.30 9.70
CA ARG A 101 11.17 -37.79 10.98
C ARG A 101 10.37 -36.73 11.73
N ILE A 102 10.54 -35.45 11.39
CA ILE A 102 9.84 -34.36 12.05
C ILE A 102 8.51 -33.98 11.35
N TYR A 103 8.17 -34.70 10.28
CA TYR A 103 6.98 -34.38 9.48
C TYR A 103 5.69 -34.37 10.32
N GLU A 104 5.48 -35.39 11.16
CA GLU A 104 4.29 -35.53 12.01
C GLU A 104 4.22 -34.38 13.05
N ASP A 105 5.33 -34.07 13.70
CA ASP A 105 5.41 -32.96 14.66
C ASP A 105 5.09 -31.62 14.03
N LEU A 106 5.66 -31.33 12.84
CA LEU A 106 5.36 -30.10 12.10
C LEU A 106 3.92 -30.06 11.65
N HIS A 107 3.35 -31.18 11.21
CA HIS A 107 1.97 -31.26 10.76
C HIS A 107 0.98 -30.92 11.88
N LEU A 108 1.20 -31.42 13.09
CA LEU A 108 0.32 -31.22 14.23
C LEU A 108 0.57 -29.91 14.97
N HIS A 109 1.82 -29.43 15.06
CA HIS A 109 2.21 -28.35 15.95
C HIS A 109 2.78 -27.10 15.24
N GLY A 110 2.83 -27.09 13.91
CA GLY A 110 3.44 -25.99 13.15
C GLY A 110 2.68 -24.67 13.13
N GLY A 111 1.50 -24.61 13.74
CA GLY A 111 0.76 -23.35 13.97
C GLY A 111 0.11 -22.75 12.73
N ALA A 112 -0.03 -23.47 11.61
CA ALA A 112 -0.80 -23.04 10.45
C ALA A 112 -2.29 -22.85 10.80
N LYS A 113 -2.87 -21.75 10.36
CA LYS A 113 -4.29 -21.45 10.58
C LYS A 113 -5.04 -21.37 9.25
N SER A 114 -6.27 -21.88 9.22
CA SER A 114 -7.22 -21.55 8.14
C SER A 114 -7.71 -20.12 8.31
N LEU A 115 -7.89 -19.41 7.21
CA LEU A 115 -8.55 -18.10 7.22
C LEU A 115 -10.07 -18.20 7.01
N VAL A 116 -10.59 -19.34 6.54
CA VAL A 116 -12.04 -19.51 6.29
C VAL A 116 -12.83 -19.25 7.57
N GLY A 117 -13.79 -18.33 7.53
CA GLY A 117 -14.57 -17.88 8.68
C GLY A 117 -13.77 -17.14 9.77
N GLY A 118 -12.50 -16.87 9.51
CA GLY A 118 -11.58 -16.22 10.45
C GLY A 118 -11.82 -14.72 10.62
N GLU A 119 -10.97 -14.10 11.45
CA GLU A 119 -10.98 -12.66 11.68
C GLU A 119 -9.65 -12.05 11.25
N VAL A 120 -9.71 -10.96 10.49
CA VAL A 120 -8.54 -10.18 10.04
C VAL A 120 -8.73 -8.72 10.45
N ALA A 121 -7.69 -8.14 11.03
CA ALA A 121 -7.66 -6.72 11.38
C ALA A 121 -7.07 -5.91 10.22
N MET A 122 -7.64 -4.72 9.97
CA MET A 122 -7.20 -3.81 8.91
C MET A 122 -7.16 -2.37 9.42
N ILE A 123 -6.10 -1.65 9.08
CA ILE A 123 -5.98 -0.21 9.28
C ILE A 123 -6.04 0.48 7.92
N GLY A 124 -7.08 1.31 7.71
CA GLY A 124 -7.43 1.94 6.45
C GLY A 124 -8.41 1.12 5.61
N PHE A 125 -9.47 1.78 5.10
CA PHE A 125 -10.49 1.16 4.24
C PHE A 125 -10.74 1.97 2.97
N GLY A 126 -9.64 2.34 2.34
CA GLY A 126 -9.61 3.05 1.05
C GLY A 126 -9.85 2.10 -0.14
N ARG A 127 -9.33 2.47 -1.31
CA ARG A 127 -9.43 1.65 -2.54
C ARG A 127 -8.80 0.26 -2.37
N ILE A 128 -7.60 0.20 -1.78
CA ILE A 128 -6.87 -1.07 -1.55
C ILE A 128 -7.63 -1.97 -0.58
N GLY A 129 -8.07 -1.44 0.57
CA GLY A 129 -8.80 -2.23 1.57
C GLY A 129 -10.10 -2.81 1.01
N ARG A 130 -10.86 -2.04 0.25
CA ARG A 130 -12.09 -2.52 -0.42
C ARG A 130 -11.80 -3.58 -1.47
N ALA A 131 -10.82 -3.34 -2.34
CA ALA A 131 -10.42 -4.32 -3.36
C ALA A 131 -9.96 -5.64 -2.74
N LEU A 132 -9.26 -5.59 -1.59
CA LEU A 132 -8.86 -6.79 -0.87
C LEU A 132 -10.05 -7.54 -0.28
N VAL A 133 -10.99 -6.85 0.37
CA VAL A 133 -12.19 -7.49 0.90
C VAL A 133 -13.00 -8.15 -0.22
N ASP A 134 -13.14 -7.50 -1.37
CA ASP A 134 -13.80 -8.07 -2.54
C ASP A 134 -13.07 -9.33 -3.06
N LEU A 135 -11.74 -9.27 -3.15
CA LEU A 135 -10.93 -10.40 -3.60
C LEU A 135 -11.03 -11.60 -2.66
N MET A 136 -11.16 -11.36 -1.36
CA MET A 136 -11.19 -12.39 -0.31
C MET A 136 -12.61 -12.86 0.07
N ARG A 137 -13.67 -12.49 -0.67
CA ARG A 137 -15.07 -12.85 -0.35
C ARG A 137 -15.28 -14.36 -0.14
N GLY A 138 -14.62 -15.20 -0.93
CA GLY A 138 -14.74 -16.66 -0.82
C GLY A 138 -14.20 -17.27 0.47
N PHE A 139 -13.50 -16.49 1.31
CA PHE A 139 -13.00 -16.95 2.61
C PHE A 139 -13.95 -16.69 3.78
N ASP A 140 -15.07 -16.02 3.56
CA ASP A 140 -16.05 -15.64 4.60
C ASP A 140 -15.42 -14.98 5.83
N LEU A 141 -14.49 -14.04 5.58
CA LEU A 141 -13.72 -13.36 6.62
C LEU A 141 -14.55 -12.30 7.35
N ARG A 142 -14.35 -12.21 8.66
CA ARG A 142 -14.80 -11.08 9.46
C ARG A 142 -13.69 -10.04 9.54
N TRP A 143 -13.93 -8.88 8.93
CA TRP A 143 -12.94 -7.81 8.91
C TRP A 143 -13.19 -6.82 10.04
N LEU A 144 -12.20 -6.67 10.94
CA LEU A 144 -12.17 -5.58 11.93
C LEU A 144 -11.38 -4.42 11.35
N VAL A 145 -12.02 -3.30 11.11
CA VAL A 145 -11.44 -2.17 10.40
C VAL A 145 -11.35 -0.95 11.30
N TYR A 146 -10.16 -0.39 11.38
CA TYR A 146 -9.96 0.97 11.88
C TYR A 146 -9.73 1.91 10.70
N ASP A 147 -10.68 2.81 10.47
CA ASP A 147 -10.56 3.94 9.55
C ASP A 147 -11.50 5.06 10.04
N PRO A 148 -10.94 6.14 10.60
CA PRO A 148 -11.75 7.24 11.14
C PRO A 148 -12.46 8.04 10.04
N TYR A 149 -12.03 7.93 8.79
CA TYR A 149 -12.57 8.68 7.66
C TYR A 149 -13.52 7.87 6.78
N ALA A 150 -13.59 6.56 6.97
CA ALA A 150 -14.50 5.72 6.20
C ALA A 150 -15.97 6.01 6.55
N ARG A 151 -16.80 6.07 5.52
CA ARG A 151 -18.26 6.19 5.74
C ARG A 151 -18.77 4.90 6.37
N LYS A 152 -19.42 4.99 7.53
CA LYS A 152 -19.97 3.84 8.25
C LYS A 152 -20.99 3.05 7.43
N SER A 153 -21.65 3.68 6.45
CA SER A 153 -22.57 3.00 5.51
C SER A 153 -21.89 1.90 4.69
N LEU A 154 -20.56 1.94 4.52
CA LEU A 154 -19.81 0.87 3.83
C LEU A 154 -19.94 -0.49 4.52
N ALA A 155 -20.25 -0.54 5.82
CA ALA A 155 -20.54 -1.79 6.53
C ALA A 155 -21.82 -2.50 6.03
N LYS A 156 -22.67 -1.82 5.24
CA LYS A 156 -23.83 -2.44 4.57
C LYS A 156 -23.46 -3.11 3.25
N GLU A 157 -22.34 -2.70 2.65
CA GLU A 157 -21.86 -3.15 1.33
C GLU A 157 -20.78 -4.22 1.45
N TYR A 158 -20.00 -4.17 2.54
CA TYR A 158 -18.84 -5.01 2.79
C TYR A 158 -18.97 -5.75 4.13
N PRO A 159 -18.46 -6.98 4.27
CA PRO A 159 -18.46 -7.75 5.52
C PRO A 159 -17.43 -7.20 6.52
N VAL A 160 -17.54 -5.90 6.85
CA VAL A 160 -16.60 -5.18 7.71
C VAL A 160 -17.28 -4.63 8.95
N ARG A 161 -16.57 -4.65 10.08
CA ARG A 161 -16.98 -3.99 11.32
C ARG A 161 -15.99 -2.87 11.62
N PHE A 162 -16.44 -1.62 11.57
CA PHE A 162 -15.65 -0.48 11.96
C PHE A 162 -15.51 -0.38 13.48
N VAL A 163 -14.29 -0.29 13.96
CA VAL A 163 -13.93 -0.19 15.37
C VAL A 163 -12.85 0.88 15.58
N ASN A 164 -12.64 1.32 16.81
CA ASN A 164 -11.51 2.22 17.11
C ASN A 164 -10.19 1.45 17.15
N LEU A 165 -9.06 2.18 17.12
CA LEU A 165 -7.71 1.61 17.10
C LEU A 165 -7.45 0.76 18.35
N GLN A 166 -7.94 1.19 19.50
CA GLN A 166 -7.75 0.50 20.77
C GLN A 166 -8.46 -0.86 20.83
N ALA A 167 -9.56 -0.99 20.10
CA ALA A 167 -10.35 -2.24 20.00
C ALA A 167 -9.82 -3.20 18.95
N VAL A 168 -9.17 -2.69 17.85
CA VAL A 168 -8.65 -3.54 16.79
C VAL A 168 -7.33 -4.21 17.19
N LEU A 169 -6.40 -3.48 17.83
CA LEU A 169 -5.05 -3.96 18.09
C LEU A 169 -4.98 -5.24 18.93
N PRO A 170 -5.70 -5.40 20.07
CA PRO A 170 -5.63 -6.62 20.89
C PRO A 170 -6.18 -7.87 20.19
N ARG A 171 -6.93 -7.71 19.12
CA ARG A 171 -7.53 -8.81 18.34
C ARG A 171 -6.78 -9.12 17.05
N ALA A 172 -5.78 -8.31 16.72
CA ALA A 172 -5.09 -8.36 15.45
C ALA A 172 -4.01 -9.45 15.41
N HIS A 173 -4.40 -10.71 15.28
CA HIS A 173 -3.45 -11.78 14.98
C HIS A 173 -2.84 -11.65 13.58
N LEU A 174 -3.61 -11.14 12.63
CA LEU A 174 -3.16 -10.70 11.31
C LEU A 174 -3.63 -9.24 11.17
N LEU A 175 -2.67 -8.33 11.10
CA LEU A 175 -2.92 -6.90 10.96
C LEU A 175 -2.44 -6.43 9.59
N LEU A 176 -3.36 -6.00 8.75
CA LEU A 176 -3.06 -5.45 7.44
C LEU A 176 -3.14 -3.93 7.43
N LEU A 177 -2.14 -3.27 6.85
CA LEU A 177 -2.09 -1.83 6.67
C LEU A 177 -2.36 -1.46 5.20
N THR A 178 -3.45 -0.69 5.00
CA THR A 178 -3.86 -0.13 3.70
C THR A 178 -4.17 1.37 3.79
N ALA A 179 -3.82 1.99 4.93
CA ALA A 179 -4.02 3.41 5.17
C ALA A 179 -3.05 4.28 4.38
N ALA A 180 -3.46 5.50 4.05
CA ALA A 180 -2.56 6.52 3.52
C ALA A 180 -1.55 6.99 4.60
N LEU A 181 -0.37 7.40 4.17
CA LEU A 181 0.60 8.05 5.04
C LEU A 181 0.30 9.55 5.09
N THR A 182 -0.14 9.99 6.24
CA THR A 182 -0.40 11.39 6.58
C THR A 182 0.39 11.77 7.83
N GLU A 183 0.34 13.02 8.26
CA GLU A 183 0.94 13.43 9.53
C GLU A 183 0.33 12.66 10.72
N GLU A 184 -0.98 12.40 10.68
CA GLU A 184 -1.70 11.66 11.72
C GLU A 184 -1.37 10.16 11.76
N THR A 185 -1.04 9.57 10.61
CA THR A 185 -0.79 8.12 10.49
C THR A 185 0.70 7.78 10.50
N ARG A 186 1.58 8.77 10.44
CA ARG A 186 3.03 8.55 10.55
C ARG A 186 3.38 7.97 11.91
N GLY A 187 4.05 6.81 11.88
CA GLY A 187 4.41 6.09 13.10
C GLY A 187 3.21 5.57 13.90
N LEU A 188 2.04 5.42 13.27
CA LEU A 188 0.81 4.94 13.92
C LEU A 188 1.07 3.61 14.66
N LEU A 189 1.83 2.69 14.06
CA LEU A 189 2.32 1.50 14.75
C LEU A 189 3.69 1.75 15.37
N GLY A 190 3.73 2.64 16.36
CA GLY A 190 4.85 2.86 17.26
C GLY A 190 4.92 1.80 18.37
N ARG A 191 5.90 1.92 19.25
CA ARG A 191 6.16 0.99 20.37
C ARG A 191 4.88 0.63 21.14
N ASP A 192 4.10 1.62 21.53
CA ASP A 192 2.92 1.43 22.39
C ASP A 192 1.83 0.65 21.67
N ASN A 193 1.56 0.96 20.40
CA ASN A 193 0.56 0.25 19.61
C ASN A 193 1.03 -1.16 19.20
N LEU A 194 2.31 -1.34 18.91
CA LEU A 194 2.89 -2.66 18.67
C LEU A 194 2.82 -3.56 19.91
N SER A 195 2.99 -3.00 21.12
CA SER A 195 2.91 -3.77 22.36
C SER A 195 1.52 -4.36 22.64
N ARG A 196 0.46 -3.78 22.07
CA ARG A 196 -0.93 -4.21 22.20
C ARG A 196 -1.30 -5.38 21.30
N LEU A 197 -0.51 -5.66 20.28
CA LEU A 197 -0.74 -6.79 19.39
C LEU A 197 -0.51 -8.11 20.16
N PRO A 198 -1.31 -9.14 19.88
CA PRO A 198 -1.13 -10.47 20.46
C PRO A 198 0.26 -11.03 20.14
N ASN A 199 0.80 -11.87 21.04
CA ASN A 199 2.01 -12.62 20.76
C ASN A 199 1.80 -13.52 19.54
N GLY A 200 2.80 -13.57 18.64
CA GLY A 200 2.73 -14.30 17.38
C GLY A 200 1.93 -13.57 16.28
N ALA A 201 1.42 -12.37 16.54
CA ALA A 201 0.75 -11.58 15.50
C ALA A 201 1.69 -11.22 14.34
N THR A 202 1.13 -11.16 13.15
CA THR A 202 1.84 -10.73 11.93
C THR A 202 1.34 -9.37 11.47
N VAL A 203 2.26 -8.42 11.36
CA VAL A 203 2.00 -7.09 10.79
C VAL A 203 2.31 -7.14 9.29
N ILE A 204 1.31 -6.86 8.45
CA ILE A 204 1.42 -6.89 6.99
C ILE A 204 1.28 -5.46 6.48
N ASN A 205 2.31 -4.92 5.82
CA ASN A 205 2.27 -3.56 5.28
C ASN A 205 2.49 -3.55 3.76
N ILE A 206 1.43 -3.24 3.04
CA ILE A 206 1.40 -3.03 1.59
C ILE A 206 1.06 -1.58 1.22
N ALA A 207 1.07 -0.68 2.19
CA ALA A 207 0.68 0.72 2.02
C ALA A 207 1.90 1.66 1.95
N ARG A 208 2.43 2.07 3.09
CA ARG A 208 3.61 2.94 3.20
C ARG A 208 4.44 2.60 4.43
N GLY A 209 5.76 2.60 4.27
CA GLY A 209 6.72 2.28 5.35
C GLY A 209 6.54 3.15 6.58
N GLY A 210 6.34 4.44 6.38
CA GLY A 210 6.20 5.42 7.46
C GLY A 210 5.00 5.26 8.40
N LEU A 211 4.09 4.31 8.15
CA LEU A 211 3.02 3.93 9.09
C LEU A 211 3.55 3.21 10.34
N ILE A 212 4.75 2.65 10.25
CA ILE A 212 5.35 1.80 11.29
C ILE A 212 6.65 2.43 11.79
N ASP A 213 6.86 2.43 13.09
CA ASP A 213 8.19 2.55 13.66
C ASP A 213 8.96 1.26 13.38
N LEU A 214 9.78 1.30 12.33
CA LEU A 214 10.52 0.13 11.87
C LEU A 214 11.53 -0.37 12.93
N VAL A 215 12.10 0.52 13.72
CA VAL A 215 13.04 0.16 14.81
C VAL A 215 12.31 -0.61 15.91
N ALA A 216 11.13 -0.13 16.29
CA ALA A 216 10.30 -0.80 17.30
C ALA A 216 9.83 -2.17 16.78
N LEU A 217 9.31 -2.25 15.55
CA LEU A 217 8.88 -3.52 14.93
C LEU A 217 10.05 -4.51 14.82
N THR A 218 11.23 -4.06 14.39
CA THR A 218 12.43 -4.91 14.29
C THR A 218 12.77 -5.57 15.63
N LYS A 219 12.73 -4.82 16.73
CA LYS A 219 12.96 -5.36 18.07
C LYS A 219 11.94 -6.45 18.46
N GLU A 220 10.67 -6.23 18.15
CA GLU A 220 9.61 -7.19 18.44
C GLU A 220 9.73 -8.49 17.60
N VAL A 221 10.16 -8.37 16.34
CA VAL A 221 10.43 -9.52 15.48
C VAL A 221 11.66 -10.29 15.94
N GLN A 222 12.75 -9.60 16.30
CA GLN A 222 13.97 -10.23 16.86
C GLN A 222 13.69 -10.98 18.16
N ARG A 223 12.80 -10.45 19.00
CA ARG A 223 12.33 -11.13 20.22
C ARG A 223 11.34 -12.29 19.94
N LYS A 224 11.03 -12.56 18.69
CA LYS A 224 10.04 -13.56 18.24
C LYS A 224 8.63 -13.31 18.81
N ARG A 225 8.33 -12.11 19.29
CA ARG A 225 7.00 -11.76 19.78
C ARG A 225 6.04 -11.44 18.64
N LEU A 226 6.52 -10.71 17.62
CA LEU A 226 5.76 -10.43 16.41
C LEU A 226 6.44 -11.01 15.18
N ARG A 227 5.69 -11.03 14.10
CA ARG A 227 6.14 -11.34 12.73
C ARG A 227 5.78 -10.19 11.82
N CYS A 228 6.42 -10.10 10.67
CA CYS A 228 6.06 -9.06 9.71
C CYS A 228 6.15 -9.55 8.24
N ALA A 229 5.35 -8.92 7.39
CA ALA A 229 5.42 -9.03 5.94
C ALA A 229 5.33 -7.60 5.37
N LEU A 230 6.44 -7.08 4.88
CA LEU A 230 6.57 -5.67 4.49
C LEU A 230 6.93 -5.56 3.00
N ASP A 231 6.06 -4.96 2.22
CA ASP A 231 6.37 -4.57 0.85
C ASP A 231 7.03 -3.19 0.80
N VAL A 232 6.83 -2.41 1.86
CA VAL A 232 7.29 -1.02 1.99
C VAL A 232 8.00 -0.79 3.32
N THR A 233 9.05 0.03 3.31
CA THR A 233 9.85 0.36 4.50
C THR A 233 10.22 1.85 4.51
N ASP A 234 10.56 2.38 5.70
CA ASP A 234 10.96 3.78 5.91
C ASP A 234 12.01 3.83 7.04
N PRO A 235 13.07 4.64 7.00
CA PRO A 235 13.39 5.64 5.97
C PRO A 235 14.10 5.09 4.73
N ASN A 236 14.53 3.83 4.74
CA ASN A 236 15.27 3.23 3.63
C ASN A 236 14.40 2.20 2.90
N GLU A 237 14.30 2.36 1.59
CA GLU A 237 13.63 1.44 0.69
C GLU A 237 14.46 1.26 -0.58
N PRO A 238 14.96 0.04 -0.85
CA PRO A 238 14.85 -1.17 -0.01
C PRO A 238 15.65 -1.07 1.29
N LEU A 239 15.36 -1.97 2.24
CA LEU A 239 16.16 -2.09 3.47
C LEU A 239 17.65 -2.33 3.16
N PRO A 240 18.59 -1.74 3.93
CA PRO A 240 20.02 -1.99 3.77
C PRO A 240 20.37 -3.48 3.85
N VAL A 241 21.43 -3.90 3.15
CA VAL A 241 21.84 -5.31 3.06
C VAL A 241 22.05 -5.96 4.44
N GLY A 242 22.58 -5.22 5.43
CA GLY A 242 22.80 -5.72 6.79
C GLY A 242 21.59 -5.61 7.72
N HIS A 243 20.41 -5.17 7.24
CA HIS A 243 19.27 -4.99 8.12
C HIS A 243 18.73 -6.33 8.64
N PRO A 244 18.50 -6.49 9.96
CA PRO A 244 18.12 -7.78 10.56
C PRO A 244 16.88 -8.44 9.95
N LEU A 245 15.86 -7.65 9.54
CA LEU A 245 14.63 -8.19 8.98
C LEU A 245 14.82 -8.88 7.60
N ARG A 246 15.91 -8.59 6.87
CA ARG A 246 16.14 -9.21 5.56
C ARG A 246 16.38 -10.72 5.61
N THR A 247 16.88 -11.21 6.73
CA THR A 247 17.24 -12.63 6.90
C THR A 247 16.50 -13.29 8.05
N HIS A 248 15.70 -12.52 8.81
CA HIS A 248 14.99 -13.07 9.97
C HIS A 248 13.84 -13.99 9.53
N PRO A 249 13.71 -15.20 10.10
CA PRO A 249 12.68 -16.18 9.69
C PRO A 249 11.23 -15.74 9.99
N GLY A 250 11.05 -14.74 10.83
CA GLY A 250 9.74 -14.12 11.12
C GLY A 250 9.42 -12.90 10.27
N ALA A 251 10.25 -12.60 9.26
CA ALA A 251 10.06 -11.43 8.40
C ALA A 251 10.03 -11.85 6.92
N ILE A 252 9.04 -11.33 6.19
CA ILE A 252 8.91 -11.39 4.74
C ILE A 252 9.10 -9.98 4.23
N ILE A 253 10.07 -9.77 3.36
CA ILE A 253 10.35 -8.45 2.78
C ILE A 253 10.27 -8.55 1.26
N THR A 254 9.47 -7.68 0.63
CA THR A 254 9.36 -7.54 -0.82
C THR A 254 9.79 -6.14 -1.26
N PRO A 255 10.24 -5.95 -2.51
CA PRO A 255 10.91 -4.72 -2.94
C PRO A 255 9.93 -3.67 -3.48
N HIS A 256 8.87 -3.32 -2.74
CA HIS A 256 7.82 -2.37 -3.14
C HIS A 256 7.19 -2.75 -4.50
N MET A 257 6.73 -3.98 -4.59
CA MET A 257 6.20 -4.54 -5.83
C MET A 257 4.67 -4.63 -5.89
N ALA A 258 3.98 -4.32 -4.80
CA ALA A 258 2.54 -4.53 -4.68
C ALA A 258 1.71 -3.89 -5.80
N GLY A 259 2.07 -2.69 -6.24
CA GLY A 259 1.40 -1.99 -7.34
C GLY A 259 2.04 -2.24 -8.71
N SER A 260 2.95 -3.20 -8.87
CA SER A 260 3.75 -3.38 -10.09
C SER A 260 3.56 -4.77 -10.70
N SER A 261 2.93 -4.81 -11.88
CA SER A 261 2.91 -5.98 -12.77
C SER A 261 2.91 -5.52 -14.22
N LEU A 262 3.22 -6.41 -15.17
CA LEU A 262 3.14 -6.06 -16.60
C LEU A 262 1.71 -5.68 -16.98
N GLN A 263 0.72 -6.43 -16.52
CA GLN A 263 -0.69 -6.15 -16.79
C GLN A 263 -1.11 -4.79 -16.26
N VAL A 264 -0.78 -4.46 -15.02
CA VAL A 264 -1.18 -3.18 -14.43
C VAL A 264 -0.57 -1.97 -15.15
N ARG A 265 0.58 -2.12 -15.82
CA ARG A 265 1.17 -1.04 -16.63
C ARG A 265 0.31 -0.70 -17.85
N HIS A 266 -0.31 -1.69 -18.48
CA HIS A 266 -1.27 -1.47 -19.57
C HIS A 266 -2.52 -0.77 -19.02
N ASP A 267 -3.09 -1.28 -17.94
CA ASP A 267 -4.30 -0.71 -17.33
C ASP A 267 -4.07 0.75 -16.88
N ILE A 268 -2.88 1.05 -16.34
CA ILE A 268 -2.46 2.41 -15.98
C ILE A 268 -2.41 3.32 -17.20
N ALA A 269 -1.78 2.86 -18.28
CA ALA A 269 -1.67 3.65 -19.50
C ALA A 269 -3.05 3.91 -20.12
N GLU A 270 -3.91 2.90 -20.16
CA GLU A 270 -5.27 3.02 -20.66
C GLU A 270 -6.10 4.04 -19.87
N VAL A 271 -6.07 3.96 -18.54
CA VAL A 271 -6.77 4.90 -17.64
C VAL A 271 -6.31 6.34 -17.89
N ILE A 272 -5.00 6.56 -17.98
CA ILE A 272 -4.45 7.91 -18.20
C ILE A 272 -4.81 8.42 -19.59
N VAL A 273 -4.69 7.61 -20.63
CA VAL A 273 -5.06 8.00 -22.00
C VAL A 273 -6.55 8.34 -22.10
N ASN A 274 -7.42 7.53 -21.49
CA ASN A 274 -8.85 7.78 -21.45
C ASN A 274 -9.18 9.10 -20.74
N ASP A 275 -8.54 9.40 -19.61
CA ASP A 275 -8.72 10.67 -18.90
C ASP A 275 -8.27 11.88 -19.75
N LEU A 276 -7.14 11.76 -20.45
CA LEU A 276 -6.68 12.80 -21.39
C LEU A 276 -7.67 13.00 -22.53
N GLN A 277 -8.18 11.94 -23.14
CA GLN A 277 -9.16 12.01 -24.22
C GLN A 277 -10.47 12.67 -23.75
N ARG A 278 -11.00 12.28 -22.58
CA ARG A 278 -12.17 12.91 -21.95
C ARG A 278 -11.94 14.41 -21.76
N PHE A 279 -10.79 14.79 -21.19
CA PHE A 279 -10.46 16.18 -20.96
C PHE A 279 -10.52 17.01 -22.24
N PHE A 280 -9.91 16.55 -23.35
CA PHE A 280 -9.89 17.29 -24.60
C PHE A 280 -11.22 17.27 -25.36
N ARG A 281 -12.11 16.32 -25.06
CA ARG A 281 -13.51 16.33 -25.55
C ARG A 281 -14.43 17.23 -24.72
N GLY A 282 -13.98 17.71 -23.57
CA GLY A 282 -14.81 18.47 -22.64
C GLY A 282 -15.65 17.61 -21.69
N ASP A 283 -15.40 16.29 -21.66
CA ASP A 283 -16.07 15.35 -20.77
C ASP A 283 -15.48 15.38 -19.35
N ALA A 284 -16.21 14.83 -18.38
CA ALA A 284 -15.71 14.71 -17.01
C ALA A 284 -14.54 13.74 -16.94
N VAL A 285 -13.40 14.15 -16.35
CA VAL A 285 -12.23 13.32 -16.07
C VAL A 285 -12.51 12.45 -14.85
N GLU A 286 -12.40 11.13 -15.01
CA GLU A 286 -12.82 10.16 -13.97
C GLU A 286 -11.85 10.10 -12.79
N ASN A 287 -10.55 10.12 -13.06
CA ASN A 287 -9.51 9.96 -12.04
C ASN A 287 -8.86 11.28 -11.62
N ARG A 288 -9.61 12.38 -11.73
CA ARG A 288 -9.15 13.70 -11.31
C ARG A 288 -8.84 13.71 -9.83
N VAL A 289 -7.66 14.23 -9.47
CA VAL A 289 -7.27 14.51 -8.09
C VAL A 289 -7.54 15.97 -7.79
N THR A 290 -8.23 16.24 -6.70
CA THR A 290 -8.52 17.60 -6.23
C THR A 290 -7.70 17.96 -5.00
N THR A 291 -7.50 19.24 -4.75
CA THR A 291 -6.79 19.77 -3.56
C THR A 291 -7.39 19.21 -2.25
N ALA A 292 -8.72 19.06 -2.19
CA ALA A 292 -9.40 18.50 -1.02
C ALA A 292 -9.05 17.02 -0.75
N MET A 293 -8.70 16.26 -1.79
CA MET A 293 -8.31 14.86 -1.64
C MET A 293 -6.89 14.70 -1.07
N LEU A 294 -6.01 15.70 -1.28
CA LEU A 294 -4.60 15.61 -0.89
C LEU A 294 -4.39 15.40 0.61
N ALA A 295 -5.28 15.91 1.45
CA ALA A 295 -5.19 15.73 2.90
C ALA A 295 -5.29 14.25 3.33
N ARG A 296 -5.97 13.41 2.53
CA ARG A 296 -6.28 12.00 2.84
C ARG A 296 -5.63 11.01 1.86
N MET A 297 -4.70 11.50 1.06
CA MET A 297 -3.91 10.70 0.12
C MET A 297 -2.46 10.61 0.58
N THR A 298 -1.79 9.61 0.10
CA THR A 298 -0.32 9.51 0.18
C THR A 298 0.28 10.33 -0.92
#